data_30a00748714b05a1e4425321c1055e30
#
_entry.id   30a00748714b05a1e4425321c1055e30
#
_cell.length_a   1.000
_cell.length_b   1.000
_cell.length_c   1.000
_cell.angle_alpha   90.00
_cell.angle_beta   90.00
_cell.angle_gamma   90.00
#
_symmetry.space_group_name_H-M   'P 1'
#
loop_
_entity.id
_entity.type
_entity.pdbx_description
1 polymer ?
#
loop_
_entity_poly.entity_id
_entity_poly.type
_entity_poly.pdbx_seq_one_letter_code
_entity_poly.pdbx_strand_id
1 'polypeptide(L)'
;VILTDDHGGLLSAYAAKFTACLLAKCHVVVAGLCASACTLALGLPPDRVCATDEAELQFHAASDGPSGSYTALLFAAYPPALRARLGRLTDAIVTIRAPELWRYVRQC
;
A
#
# COMPACT_ATOMS: atom_id res chain seq x y z
N VAL A 1 11.28 8.76 1.68
CA VAL A 1 9.87 9.16 1.50
C VAL A 1 9.10 8.86 2.76
N ILE A 2 8.42 9.85 3.31
CA ILE A 2 7.58 9.69 4.50
C ILE A 2 6.12 9.95 4.10
N LEU A 3 5.25 8.98 4.39
CA LEU A 3 3.81 9.05 4.10
C LEU A 3 3.05 9.24 5.40
N THR A 4 2.39 10.39 5.57
CA THR A 4 1.70 10.73 6.84
C THR A 4 0.21 11.00 6.67
N ASP A 5 -0.23 11.50 5.52
CA ASP A 5 -1.63 11.84 5.27
C ASP A 5 -1.90 11.72 3.77
N ASP A 6 -1.79 10.51 3.26
CA ASP A 6 -1.89 10.22 1.84
C ASP A 6 -3.19 9.48 1.54
N HIS A 7 -4.13 10.18 0.92
CA HIS A 7 -5.46 9.66 0.59
C HIS A 7 -5.51 8.90 -0.73
N GLY A 8 -4.37 8.73 -1.40
CA GLY A 8 -4.33 8.12 -2.72
C GLY A 8 -4.62 9.09 -3.85
N GLY A 9 -4.83 8.55 -5.02
CA GLY A 9 -5.07 9.30 -6.24
C GLY A 9 -4.91 8.42 -7.47
N LEU A 10 -4.39 8.98 -8.55
CA LEU A 10 -4.17 8.23 -9.79
C LEU A 10 -3.14 7.13 -9.57
N LEU A 11 -3.52 5.89 -9.86
CA LEU A 11 -2.64 4.73 -9.69
C LEU A 11 -1.36 4.89 -10.54
N SER A 12 -1.47 5.41 -11.77
CA SER A 12 -0.32 5.64 -12.64
C SER A 12 0.71 6.60 -12.03
N ALA A 13 0.25 7.63 -11.33
CA ALA A 13 1.14 8.58 -10.66
C ALA A 13 1.88 7.91 -9.50
N TYR A 14 1.21 7.08 -8.72
CA TYR A 14 1.83 6.34 -7.64
C TYR A 14 2.78 5.25 -8.14
N ALA A 15 2.41 4.56 -9.22
CA ALA A 15 3.29 3.59 -9.86
C ALA A 15 4.60 4.25 -10.33
N ALA A 16 4.52 5.42 -10.95
CA ALA A 16 5.70 6.19 -11.38
C ALA A 16 6.55 6.61 -10.17
N LYS A 17 5.93 7.11 -9.11
CA LYS A 17 6.60 7.53 -7.87
C LYS A 17 7.38 6.39 -7.24
N PHE A 18 6.74 5.25 -7.04
CA PHE A 18 7.39 4.12 -6.38
C PHE A 18 8.37 3.37 -7.29
N THR A 19 8.16 3.39 -8.60
CA THR A 19 9.18 2.90 -9.54
C THR A 19 10.44 3.76 -9.48
N ALA A 20 10.30 5.08 -9.46
CA ALA A 20 11.44 5.99 -9.30
C ALA A 20 12.15 5.75 -7.95
N CYS A 21 11.39 5.51 -6.89
CA CYS A 21 11.93 5.18 -5.58
C CYS A 21 12.72 3.86 -5.62
N LEU A 22 12.18 2.84 -6.28
CA LEU A 22 12.86 1.55 -6.42
C LEU A 22 14.20 1.72 -7.15
N LEU A 23 14.22 2.44 -8.26
CA LEU A 23 15.43 2.69 -9.05
C LEU A 23 16.46 3.51 -8.29
N ALA A 24 16.02 4.47 -7.49
CA ALA A 24 16.89 5.29 -6.65
C ALA A 24 17.29 4.62 -5.33
N LYS A 25 16.81 3.40 -5.08
CA LYS A 25 17.03 2.65 -3.82
C LYS A 25 16.58 3.44 -2.58
N CYS A 26 15.49 4.19 -2.72
CA CYS A 26 14.96 4.94 -1.59
C CYS A 26 14.22 4.02 -0.60
N HIS A 27 13.98 4.55 0.59
CA HIS A 27 13.16 3.91 1.61
C HIS A 27 11.85 4.68 1.79
N VAL A 28 10.78 3.95 2.11
CA VAL A 28 9.47 4.51 2.39
C VAL A 28 9.11 4.23 3.84
N VAL A 29 8.73 5.28 4.55
CA VAL A 29 8.23 5.20 5.93
C VAL A 29 6.76 5.57 5.93
N VAL A 30 5.91 4.64 6.34
CA VAL A 30 4.48 4.92 6.55
C VAL A 30 4.30 5.36 7.99
N ALA A 31 4.05 6.66 8.19
CA ALA A 31 3.99 7.27 9.51
C ALA A 31 2.59 7.86 9.82
N GLY A 32 1.58 7.48 9.08
CA GLY A 32 0.21 7.91 9.23
C GLY A 32 -0.68 7.25 8.19
N LEU A 33 -1.68 7.96 7.70
CA LEU A 33 -2.60 7.44 6.70
C LEU A 33 -1.90 7.21 5.35
N CYS A 34 -2.08 6.04 4.81
CA CYS A 34 -1.73 5.67 3.44
C CYS A 34 -2.89 4.87 2.85
N ALA A 35 -3.68 5.51 2.00
CA ALA A 35 -4.93 4.96 1.50
C ALA A 35 -4.89 4.69 0.00
N SER A 36 -5.62 3.66 -0.44
CA SER A 36 -5.87 3.36 -1.86
C SER A 36 -4.57 3.23 -2.66
N ALA A 37 -4.36 4.04 -3.71
CA ALA A 37 -3.16 3.99 -4.55
C ALA A 37 -1.85 4.16 -3.77
N CYS A 38 -1.87 4.86 -2.63
CA CYS A 38 -0.71 4.97 -1.75
C CYS A 38 -0.19 3.60 -1.30
N THR A 39 -1.08 2.63 -1.10
CA THR A 39 -0.70 1.28 -0.65
C THR A 39 0.11 0.50 -1.68
N LEU A 40 0.24 1.02 -2.90
CA LEU A 40 1.14 0.47 -3.91
C LEU A 40 2.60 0.46 -3.43
N ALA A 41 2.95 1.28 -2.44
CA ALA A 41 4.26 1.26 -1.79
C ALA A 41 4.63 -0.12 -1.26
N LEU A 42 3.65 -0.95 -0.90
CA LEU A 42 3.89 -2.31 -0.41
C LEU A 42 4.40 -3.27 -1.49
N GLY A 43 4.41 -2.85 -2.74
CA GLY A 43 5.05 -3.58 -3.85
C GLY A 43 6.56 -3.40 -3.90
N LEU A 44 7.13 -2.48 -3.12
CA LEU A 44 8.59 -2.34 -2.99
C LEU A 44 9.17 -3.53 -2.20
N PRO A 45 10.47 -3.81 -2.36
CA PRO A 45 11.12 -4.84 -1.55
C PRO A 45 10.85 -4.61 -0.06
N PRO A 46 10.64 -5.67 0.75
CA PRO A 46 10.24 -5.53 2.15
C PRO A 46 11.23 -4.72 3.00
N ASP A 47 12.51 -4.73 2.67
CA ASP A 47 13.54 -3.97 3.38
C ASP A 47 13.54 -2.47 3.03
N ARG A 48 12.72 -2.06 2.06
CA ARG A 48 12.60 -0.66 1.64
C ARG A 48 11.38 0.03 2.20
N VAL A 49 10.51 -0.68 2.90
CA VAL A 49 9.27 -0.15 3.47
C VAL A 49 9.20 -0.52 4.93
N CYS A 50 8.92 0.45 5.77
CA CYS A 50 8.60 0.22 7.17
C CYS A 50 7.43 1.10 7.60
N ALA A 51 6.81 0.75 8.72
CA ALA A 51 5.69 1.50 9.26
C ALA A 51 5.93 1.84 10.73
N THR A 52 5.47 3.01 11.15
CA THR A 52 5.47 3.44 12.55
C THR A 52 4.18 3.02 13.25
N ASP A 53 4.11 3.22 14.55
CA ASP A 53 2.91 2.92 15.35
C ASP A 53 1.68 3.73 14.91
N GLU A 54 1.89 4.86 14.25
CA GLU A 54 0.82 5.74 13.75
C GLU A 54 0.32 5.34 12.36
N ALA A 55 0.94 4.34 11.74
CA ALA A 55 0.58 3.93 10.39
C ALA A 55 -0.85 3.38 10.33
N GLU A 56 -1.57 3.81 9.30
CA GLU A 56 -2.91 3.37 8.98
C GLU A 56 -2.99 3.09 7.50
N LEU A 57 -3.16 1.83 7.13
CA LEU A 57 -3.30 1.42 5.73
C LEU A 57 -4.76 1.16 5.41
N GLN A 58 -5.27 1.79 4.35
CA GLN A 58 -6.63 1.62 3.89
C GLN A 58 -6.65 1.03 2.49
N PHE A 59 -7.35 -0.10 2.35
CA PHE A 59 -7.42 -0.89 1.14
C PHE A 59 -8.83 -0.91 0.58
N HIS A 60 -8.98 -0.66 -0.70
CA HIS A 60 -10.24 -0.82 -1.43
C HIS A 60 -9.96 -0.92 -2.93
N ALA A 61 -10.98 -1.28 -3.72
CA ALA A 61 -10.86 -1.35 -5.17
C ALA A 61 -10.48 0.01 -5.77
N ALA A 62 -9.73 -0.01 -6.86
CA ALA A 62 -9.45 1.18 -7.65
C ALA A 62 -10.73 1.70 -8.31
N SER A 63 -10.63 2.86 -8.97
CA SER A 63 -11.78 3.55 -9.58
C SER A 63 -12.51 2.73 -10.66
N ASP A 64 -11.87 1.71 -11.23
CA ASP A 64 -12.47 0.82 -12.20
C ASP A 64 -13.25 -0.36 -11.58
N GLY A 65 -13.40 -0.36 -10.25
CA GLY A 65 -14.19 -1.34 -9.51
C GLY A 65 -13.46 -2.64 -9.20
N PRO A 66 -14.12 -3.54 -8.43
CA PRO A 66 -13.48 -4.78 -7.94
C PRO A 66 -12.95 -5.70 -9.05
N SER A 67 -13.55 -5.67 -10.23
CA SER A 67 -13.15 -6.51 -11.37
C SER A 67 -12.25 -5.79 -12.36
N GLY A 68 -11.86 -4.54 -12.07
CA GLY A 68 -11.06 -3.72 -12.97
C GLY A 68 -9.59 -4.15 -13.04
N SER A 69 -8.95 -3.80 -14.15
CA SER A 69 -7.52 -4.09 -14.35
C SER A 69 -6.62 -3.29 -13.40
N TYR A 70 -6.98 -2.07 -13.06
CA TYR A 70 -6.25 -1.27 -12.08
C TYR A 70 -6.34 -1.88 -10.68
N THR A 71 -7.51 -2.37 -10.29
CA THR A 71 -7.69 -3.08 -9.03
C THR A 71 -6.82 -4.33 -8.97
N ALA A 72 -6.78 -5.12 -10.06
CA ALA A 72 -5.95 -6.31 -10.15
C ALA A 72 -4.46 -5.97 -10.04
N LEU A 73 -4.02 -4.89 -10.67
CA LEU A 73 -2.64 -4.44 -10.63
C LEU A 73 -2.24 -4.00 -9.22
N LEU A 74 -3.11 -3.25 -8.55
CA LEU A 74 -2.89 -2.81 -7.17
C LEU A 74 -2.79 -4.01 -6.22
N PHE A 75 -3.73 -4.95 -6.31
CA PHE A 75 -3.75 -6.14 -5.46
C PHE A 75 -2.50 -7.01 -5.66
N ALA A 76 -2.05 -7.16 -6.91
CA ALA A 76 -0.88 -7.97 -7.24
C ALA A 76 0.42 -7.43 -6.62
N ALA A 77 0.47 -6.14 -6.29
CA ALA A 77 1.63 -5.51 -5.67
C ALA A 77 1.81 -5.90 -4.20
N TYR A 78 0.77 -6.39 -3.54
CA TYR A 78 0.82 -6.66 -2.11
C TYR A 78 1.57 -7.96 -1.78
N PRO A 79 2.22 -8.03 -0.59
CA PRO A 79 2.82 -9.27 -0.12
C PRO A 79 1.78 -10.42 -0.06
N PRO A 80 2.21 -11.68 -0.26
CA PRO A 80 1.28 -12.82 -0.27
C PRO A 80 0.43 -12.95 0.99
N ALA A 81 1.00 -12.70 2.18
CA ALA A 81 0.26 -12.76 3.44
C ALA A 81 -0.85 -11.71 3.51
N LEU A 82 -0.59 -10.51 2.99
CA LEU A 82 -1.59 -9.45 2.94
C LEU A 82 -2.69 -9.78 1.93
N ARG A 83 -2.34 -10.31 0.76
CA ARG A 83 -3.34 -10.76 -0.22
C ARG A 83 -4.26 -11.83 0.36
N ALA A 84 -3.70 -12.78 1.11
CA ALA A 84 -4.48 -13.81 1.79
C ALA A 84 -5.43 -13.20 2.82
N ARG A 85 -4.97 -12.20 3.59
CA ARG A 85 -5.78 -11.49 4.58
C ARG A 85 -6.94 -10.75 3.94
N LEU A 86 -6.69 -10.04 2.84
CA LEU A 86 -7.71 -9.24 2.16
C LEU A 86 -8.66 -10.09 1.33
N GLY A 87 -8.20 -11.20 0.79
CA GLY A 87 -8.95 -12.05 -0.13
C GLY A 87 -9.08 -11.42 -1.51
N ARG A 88 -9.67 -10.25 -1.58
CA ARG A 88 -9.79 -9.41 -2.79
C ARG A 88 -10.03 -7.96 -2.37
N LEU A 89 -9.85 -7.04 -3.30
CA LEU A 89 -10.25 -5.65 -3.10
C LEU A 89 -11.70 -5.45 -3.55
N THR A 90 -12.49 -4.80 -2.69
CA THR A 90 -13.88 -4.43 -2.97
C THR A 90 -14.05 -2.92 -2.80
N ASP A 91 -15.27 -2.40 -2.97
CA ASP A 91 -15.55 -1.00 -2.71
C ASP A 91 -15.58 -0.67 -1.21
N ALA A 92 -15.67 -1.69 -0.35
CA ALA A 92 -15.58 -1.51 1.09
C ALA A 92 -14.12 -1.24 1.50
N ILE A 93 -13.94 -0.29 2.41
CA ILE A 93 -12.61 0.04 2.93
C ILE A 93 -12.24 -0.94 4.02
N VAL A 94 -11.06 -1.55 3.89
CA VAL A 94 -10.43 -2.36 4.94
C VAL A 94 -9.27 -1.56 5.51
N THR A 95 -9.32 -1.29 6.82
CA THR A 95 -8.26 -0.56 7.52
C THR A 95 -7.43 -1.52 8.34
N ILE A 96 -6.10 -1.45 8.19
CA ILE A 96 -5.16 -2.26 8.97
C ILE A 96 -4.21 -1.31 9.71
N ARG A 97 -4.11 -1.51 11.03
CA ARG A 97 -3.23 -0.77 11.94
C ARG A 97 -2.40 -1.75 12.77
N ALA A 98 -1.44 -1.22 13.52
CA ALA A 98 -0.73 -2.01 14.53
C ALA A 98 -1.70 -2.54 15.59
N PRO A 99 -1.50 -3.74 16.15
CA PRO A 99 -0.38 -4.65 15.88
C PRO A 99 -0.54 -5.54 14.65
N GLU A 100 -1.74 -5.67 14.07
CA GLU A 100 -1.96 -6.53 12.89
C GLU A 100 -1.01 -6.16 11.75
N LEU A 101 -0.77 -4.88 11.55
CA LEU A 101 0.08 -4.36 10.48
C LEU A 101 1.47 -5.01 10.45
N TRP A 102 2.03 -5.34 11.62
CA TRP A 102 3.36 -5.94 11.73
C TRP A 102 3.48 -7.34 11.12
N ARG A 103 2.36 -7.95 10.77
CA ARG A 103 2.35 -9.23 10.03
C ARG A 103 2.69 -9.05 8.55
N TYR A 104 2.57 -7.84 8.03
CA TYR A 104 2.68 -7.57 6.58
C TYR A 104 3.76 -6.57 6.24
N VAL A 105 4.09 -5.68 7.16
CA VAL A 105 5.04 -4.59 6.97
C VAL A 105 6.00 -4.56 8.15
N ARG A 106 7.28 -4.34 7.86
CA ARG A 106 8.30 -4.22 8.88
C ARG A 106 8.03 -2.99 9.76
N GLN A 107 8.19 -3.14 11.06
CA GLN A 107 8.21 -2.00 11.99
C GLN A 107 9.50 -1.22 11.80
N CYS A 108 9.40 0.11 11.72
CA CYS A 108 10.57 0.98 11.60
C CYS A 108 11.49 0.93 12.82
#